data_2d3063017d34db42c1afc6cda79681c6
#
_entry.id   2d3063017d34db42c1afc6cda79681c6
#
_cell.length_a   1.000
_cell.length_b   1.000
_cell.length_c   1.000
_cell.angle_alpha   90.00
_cell.angle_beta   90.00
_cell.angle_gamma   90.00
#
_symmetry.space_group_name_H-M   'P 1'
#
loop_
_entity.id
_entity.type
_entity.pdbx_description
1 polymer ?
#
loop_
_entity_poly.entity_id
_entity_poly.type
_entity_poly.pdbx_seq_one_letter_code
_entity_poly.pdbx_strand_id
1 'polypeptide(L)'
;MASKPVIVVGSGLAGLSAAHEALRAGAKVHLLERALKPGGNSIKASSGINGAGTRFQKASGVELDDKFYDDTVRSAGQRFREAAEGKSLNVNRSQLIEALTRRSESAVHWLADEIGVDLSVVAPLGGHSIPRTHRGAGQTPPGAAIITTLLKKLGEDQNFQLSTSAEVVSLDVAADGAVKGVRYVSVSDGAKYDLEGHVVFAPGGFAGDANGLLAKHRPDLAGIPSTNEAKPASHGLLDAVGAEFVDMDSVQVHPTGFVDPKDPGATYKFLAAEVLRGEGGILLTGEGKRFVNEMETREVVSKAIMKLPSQDSGSTRQWDVTLLLDPGACEATAGHLGFYLFKGFMEKKKVKDLSPQVIEAVDRYAATVAAGADADFGRRNFGHWRLVSGEANREEEVCVGKVTPITHFTMGGAAFNEKAQVLGRGLVPVKGLWAAGEITGGIHGDNRLGGSSLLECVVFGRIAGAEAAKAVAQE
;
A
#
# COMPACT_ATOMS: atom_id res chain seq x y z
N MET A 1 -19.82 -30.60 -20.00
CA MET A 1 -20.24 -29.74 -18.87
C MET A 1 -19.64 -28.38 -19.11
N ALA A 2 -20.30 -27.26 -18.75
CA ALA A 2 -19.68 -25.95 -18.84
C ALA A 2 -18.48 -25.91 -17.86
N SER A 3 -17.34 -25.40 -18.29
CA SER A 3 -16.15 -25.26 -17.43
C SER A 3 -16.49 -24.35 -16.23
N LYS A 4 -16.10 -24.78 -15.02
CA LYS A 4 -16.25 -23.96 -13.80
C LYS A 4 -15.39 -22.70 -13.93
N PRO A 5 -15.85 -21.56 -13.41
CA PRO A 5 -15.05 -20.33 -13.43
C PRO A 5 -13.91 -20.38 -12.41
N VAL A 6 -12.88 -19.55 -12.63
CA VAL A 6 -12.02 -19.09 -11.56
C VAL A 6 -12.79 -18.04 -10.76
N ILE A 7 -12.96 -18.26 -9.46
CA ILE A 7 -13.64 -17.36 -8.55
C ILE A 7 -12.60 -16.43 -7.93
N VAL A 8 -12.76 -15.12 -8.10
CA VAL A 8 -11.87 -14.12 -7.51
C VAL A 8 -12.62 -13.38 -6.41
N VAL A 9 -12.09 -13.36 -5.20
CA VAL A 9 -12.69 -12.68 -4.05
C VAL A 9 -11.95 -11.38 -3.76
N GLY A 10 -12.64 -10.26 -3.97
CA GLY A 10 -12.09 -8.90 -3.80
C GLY A 10 -11.64 -8.26 -5.11
N SER A 11 -12.06 -7.01 -5.32
CA SER A 11 -11.80 -6.21 -6.53
C SER A 11 -10.66 -5.20 -6.38
N GLY A 12 -9.79 -5.37 -5.38
CA GLY A 12 -8.52 -4.66 -5.30
C GLY A 12 -7.57 -5.07 -6.42
N LEU A 13 -6.42 -4.41 -6.53
CA LEU A 13 -5.48 -4.65 -7.64
C LEU A 13 -5.05 -6.13 -7.74
N ALA A 14 -4.90 -6.84 -6.62
CA ALA A 14 -4.55 -8.26 -6.64
C ALA A 14 -5.62 -9.11 -7.32
N GLY A 15 -6.90 -8.91 -6.96
CA GLY A 15 -8.00 -9.64 -7.58
C GLY A 15 -8.19 -9.29 -9.06
N LEU A 16 -8.08 -8.00 -9.43
CA LEU A 16 -8.19 -7.59 -10.83
C LEU A 16 -7.02 -8.12 -11.68
N SER A 17 -5.80 -8.16 -11.14
CA SER A 17 -4.64 -8.75 -11.81
C SER A 17 -4.82 -10.27 -11.99
N ALA A 18 -5.37 -10.95 -10.98
CA ALA A 18 -5.68 -12.36 -11.08
C ALA A 18 -6.77 -12.64 -12.12
N ALA A 19 -7.83 -11.84 -12.12
CA ALA A 19 -8.92 -11.95 -13.09
C ALA A 19 -8.38 -11.80 -14.53
N HIS A 20 -7.54 -10.79 -14.78
CA HIS A 20 -6.98 -10.57 -16.12
C HIS A 20 -6.13 -11.76 -16.59
N GLU A 21 -5.23 -12.28 -15.73
CA GLU A 21 -4.37 -13.40 -16.12
C GLU A 21 -5.17 -14.71 -16.31
N ALA A 22 -6.20 -14.92 -15.49
CA ALA A 22 -7.07 -16.10 -15.65
C ALA A 22 -7.84 -16.05 -16.98
N LEU A 23 -8.39 -14.89 -17.36
CA LEU A 23 -9.03 -14.67 -18.66
C LEU A 23 -8.05 -14.87 -19.81
N ARG A 24 -6.83 -14.31 -19.70
CA ARG A 24 -5.77 -14.47 -20.71
C ARG A 24 -5.38 -15.94 -20.91
N ALA A 25 -5.48 -16.76 -19.85
CA ALA A 25 -5.27 -18.20 -19.91
C ALA A 25 -6.51 -18.98 -20.43
N GLY A 26 -7.59 -18.28 -20.82
CA GLY A 26 -8.80 -18.88 -21.40
C GLY A 26 -9.86 -19.34 -20.38
N ALA A 27 -9.69 -19.07 -19.09
CA ALA A 27 -10.70 -19.41 -18.10
C ALA A 27 -11.85 -18.39 -18.09
N LYS A 28 -13.03 -18.82 -17.65
CA LYS A 28 -14.09 -17.90 -17.22
C LYS A 28 -13.75 -17.37 -15.83
N VAL A 29 -14.09 -16.13 -15.54
CA VAL A 29 -13.85 -15.51 -14.24
C VAL A 29 -15.12 -14.92 -13.66
N HIS A 30 -15.39 -15.23 -12.39
CA HIS A 30 -16.42 -14.56 -11.61
C HIS A 30 -15.77 -13.87 -10.40
N LEU A 31 -15.72 -12.54 -10.45
CA LEU A 31 -15.18 -11.71 -9.39
C LEU A 31 -16.29 -11.23 -8.46
N LEU A 32 -16.11 -11.49 -7.16
CA LEU A 32 -17.03 -11.10 -6.08
C LEU A 32 -16.44 -9.95 -5.26
N GLU A 33 -17.18 -8.86 -5.15
CA GLU A 33 -16.78 -7.68 -4.37
C GLU A 33 -17.87 -7.34 -3.33
N ARG A 34 -17.48 -7.25 -2.05
CA ARG A 34 -18.40 -6.92 -0.96
C ARG A 34 -18.95 -5.50 -1.06
N ALA A 35 -18.12 -4.54 -1.45
CA ALA A 35 -18.53 -3.15 -1.58
C ALA A 35 -19.40 -2.92 -2.84
N LEU A 36 -20.21 -1.86 -2.79
CA LEU A 36 -20.98 -1.41 -3.95
C LEU A 36 -20.07 -0.94 -5.11
N LYS A 37 -18.92 -0.33 -4.77
CA LYS A 37 -17.94 0.18 -5.76
C LYS A 37 -16.68 -0.68 -5.70
N PRO A 38 -16.21 -1.20 -6.85
CA PRO A 38 -14.97 -1.96 -6.92
C PRO A 38 -13.72 -1.07 -6.76
N GLY A 39 -12.57 -1.71 -6.45
CA GLY A 39 -11.26 -1.05 -6.41
C GLY A 39 -10.52 -1.17 -5.08
N GLY A 40 -11.22 -1.47 -3.99
CA GLY A 40 -10.63 -1.66 -2.64
C GLY A 40 -9.77 -0.48 -2.19
N ASN A 41 -8.73 -0.76 -1.38
CA ASN A 41 -7.77 0.25 -0.98
C ASN A 41 -6.78 0.62 -2.10
N SER A 42 -6.62 -0.24 -3.10
CA SER A 42 -5.71 0.01 -4.21
C SER A 42 -6.05 1.27 -5.01
N ILE A 43 -7.35 1.58 -5.16
CA ILE A 43 -7.80 2.79 -5.89
C ILE A 43 -7.36 4.09 -5.19
N LYS A 44 -7.08 4.04 -3.89
CA LYS A 44 -6.65 5.19 -3.06
C LYS A 44 -5.13 5.41 -3.09
N ALA A 45 -4.36 4.48 -3.68
CA ALA A 45 -2.89 4.55 -3.68
C ALA A 45 -2.40 5.78 -4.44
N SER A 46 -1.55 6.56 -3.78
CA SER A 46 -1.17 7.91 -4.22
C SER A 46 0.29 8.03 -4.66
N SER A 47 1.19 7.13 -4.22
CA SER A 47 2.63 7.30 -4.48
C SER A 47 3.11 6.60 -5.75
N GLY A 48 2.51 5.48 -6.13
CA GLY A 48 2.88 4.71 -7.32
C GLY A 48 3.23 3.24 -7.04
N ILE A 49 3.74 2.57 -8.08
CA ILE A 49 4.14 1.16 -8.08
C ILE A 49 5.64 1.01 -8.30
N ASN A 50 6.30 0.14 -7.55
CA ASN A 50 7.73 -0.13 -7.73
C ASN A 50 8.02 -0.99 -8.95
N GLY A 51 9.15 -0.69 -9.62
CA GLY A 51 9.70 -1.50 -10.69
C GLY A 51 11.20 -1.26 -10.84
N ALA A 52 12.00 -2.31 -10.91
CA ALA A 52 13.44 -2.24 -11.08
C ALA A 52 13.83 -2.71 -12.49
N GLY A 53 14.74 -1.99 -13.16
CA GLY A 53 15.20 -2.30 -14.50
C GLY A 53 14.28 -1.83 -15.64
N THR A 54 13.27 -1.02 -15.34
CA THR A 54 12.27 -0.58 -16.34
C THR A 54 12.85 0.40 -17.36
N ARG A 55 12.23 0.46 -18.54
CA ARG A 55 12.57 1.50 -19.53
C ARG A 55 12.34 2.92 -19.04
N PHE A 56 11.39 3.09 -18.10
CA PHE A 56 11.09 4.40 -17.51
C PHE A 56 12.18 4.86 -16.53
N GLN A 57 12.79 3.94 -15.78
CA GLN A 57 13.98 4.24 -14.98
C GLN A 57 15.13 4.68 -15.86
N LYS A 58 15.41 3.95 -16.94
CA LYS A 58 16.46 4.31 -17.90
C LYS A 58 16.23 5.71 -18.50
N ALA A 59 14.99 6.00 -18.90
CA ALA A 59 14.61 7.32 -19.43
C ALA A 59 14.75 8.44 -18.38
N SER A 60 14.70 8.12 -17.08
CA SER A 60 14.91 9.08 -15.97
C SER A 60 16.37 9.15 -15.48
N GLY A 61 17.31 8.50 -16.17
CA GLY A 61 18.74 8.48 -15.83
C GLY A 61 19.16 7.40 -14.83
N VAL A 62 18.30 6.45 -14.53
CA VAL A 62 18.63 5.28 -13.69
C VAL A 62 18.99 4.10 -14.61
N GLU A 63 20.27 3.95 -14.90
CA GLU A 63 20.76 2.92 -15.84
C GLU A 63 20.63 1.50 -15.29
N LEU A 64 20.84 1.32 -13.97
CA LEU A 64 20.81 0.03 -13.30
C LEU A 64 20.15 0.15 -11.94
N ASP A 65 19.26 -0.77 -11.62
CA ASP A 65 18.70 -0.97 -10.28
C ASP A 65 18.89 -2.43 -9.84
N ASP A 66 20.02 -2.70 -9.23
CA ASP A 66 20.42 -3.99 -8.66
C ASP A 66 20.17 -4.06 -7.13
N LYS A 67 19.55 -3.01 -6.55
CA LYS A 67 19.38 -2.85 -5.10
C LYS A 67 17.99 -3.21 -4.59
N PHE A 68 17.04 -3.52 -5.45
CA PHE A 68 15.65 -3.68 -5.00
C PHE A 68 15.46 -4.85 -4.02
N TYR A 69 16.14 -5.97 -4.28
CA TYR A 69 16.12 -7.11 -3.35
C TYR A 69 16.73 -6.71 -1.99
N ASP A 70 17.92 -6.13 -1.99
CA ASP A 70 18.63 -5.73 -0.77
C ASP A 70 17.85 -4.68 0.03
N ASP A 71 17.24 -3.70 -0.65
CA ASP A 71 16.39 -2.69 -0.01
C ASP A 71 15.16 -3.33 0.64
N THR A 72 14.55 -4.32 -0.03
CA THR A 72 13.38 -5.04 0.50
C THR A 72 13.77 -5.88 1.72
N VAL A 73 14.89 -6.62 1.66
CA VAL A 73 15.41 -7.39 2.80
C VAL A 73 15.78 -6.48 3.97
N ARG A 74 16.45 -5.37 3.70
CA ARG A 74 16.78 -4.39 4.74
C ARG A 74 15.52 -3.83 5.40
N SER A 75 14.51 -3.51 4.62
CA SER A 75 13.21 -3.02 5.10
C SER A 75 12.45 -4.08 5.90
N ALA A 76 12.50 -5.34 5.50
CA ALA A 76 11.88 -6.47 6.21
C ALA A 76 12.51 -6.73 7.61
N GLY A 77 13.70 -6.18 7.87
CA GLY A 77 14.27 -6.02 9.20
C GLY A 77 14.60 -7.32 9.92
N GLN A 78 14.27 -7.37 11.22
CA GLN A 78 14.59 -8.49 12.09
C GLN A 78 13.81 -9.76 11.71
N ARG A 79 12.56 -9.63 11.26
CA ARG A 79 11.73 -10.79 10.88
C ARG A 79 12.31 -11.60 9.73
N PHE A 80 13.02 -10.94 8.80
CA PHE A 80 13.72 -11.67 7.74
C PHE A 80 14.83 -12.55 8.33
N ARG A 81 15.60 -12.05 9.30
CA ARG A 81 16.67 -12.79 9.99
C ARG A 81 16.15 -13.91 10.88
N GLU A 82 15.11 -13.64 11.68
CA GLU A 82 14.48 -14.62 12.56
C GLU A 82 13.90 -15.81 11.80
N ALA A 83 13.32 -15.59 10.63
CA ALA A 83 12.87 -16.67 9.77
C ALA A 83 14.01 -17.56 9.28
N ALA A 84 15.16 -16.96 8.92
CA ALA A 84 16.36 -17.72 8.55
C ALA A 84 16.95 -18.54 9.72
N GLU A 85 16.75 -18.09 10.96
CA GLU A 85 17.18 -18.77 12.18
C GLU A 85 16.16 -19.79 12.71
N GLY A 86 15.03 -20.00 12.01
CA GLY A 86 14.00 -20.96 12.42
C GLY A 86 13.15 -20.52 13.63
N LYS A 87 13.16 -19.24 13.99
CA LYS A 87 12.41 -18.68 15.12
C LYS A 87 10.96 -18.30 14.79
N SER A 88 10.57 -18.36 13.52
CA SER A 88 9.20 -18.13 13.06
C SER A 88 8.77 -19.21 12.10
N LEU A 89 7.47 -19.24 11.74
CA LEU A 89 6.97 -20.15 10.72
C LEU A 89 7.82 -19.99 9.44
N ASN A 90 8.43 -21.09 8.99
CA ASN A 90 9.46 -21.06 7.93
C ASN A 90 8.84 -20.97 6.54
N VAL A 91 8.15 -19.87 6.25
CA VAL A 91 7.83 -19.51 4.86
C VAL A 91 9.12 -19.05 4.18
N ASN A 92 9.32 -19.45 2.93
CA ASN A 92 10.54 -19.09 2.19
C ASN A 92 10.51 -17.60 1.76
N ARG A 93 10.78 -16.69 2.72
CA ARG A 93 10.76 -15.24 2.51
C ARG A 93 11.68 -14.78 1.40
N SER A 94 12.88 -15.38 1.32
CA SER A 94 13.84 -15.05 0.27
C SER A 94 13.25 -15.29 -1.11
N GLN A 95 12.58 -16.42 -1.31
CA GLN A 95 11.95 -16.78 -2.57
C GLN A 95 10.75 -15.85 -2.91
N LEU A 96 9.96 -15.47 -1.89
CA LEU A 96 8.86 -14.52 -2.07
C LEU A 96 9.38 -13.11 -2.45
N ILE A 97 10.42 -12.61 -1.78
CA ILE A 97 11.05 -11.33 -2.10
C ILE A 97 11.71 -11.39 -3.48
N GLU A 98 12.37 -12.49 -3.82
CA GLU A 98 12.97 -12.69 -5.13
C GLU A 98 11.90 -12.69 -6.25
N ALA A 99 10.77 -13.38 -6.03
CA ALA A 99 9.66 -13.38 -6.97
C ALA A 99 9.08 -11.97 -7.15
N LEU A 100 8.91 -11.20 -6.05
CA LEU A 100 8.44 -9.82 -6.09
C LEU A 100 9.38 -8.92 -6.89
N THR A 101 10.68 -8.93 -6.55
CA THR A 101 11.65 -7.96 -7.09
C THR A 101 12.05 -8.26 -8.53
N ARG A 102 12.29 -9.54 -8.88
CA ARG A 102 12.63 -9.96 -10.26
C ARG A 102 11.50 -9.80 -11.26
N ARG A 103 10.23 -9.87 -10.80
CA ARG A 103 9.07 -9.69 -11.68
C ARG A 103 8.59 -8.24 -11.74
N SER A 104 9.25 -7.31 -11.05
CA SER A 104 8.81 -5.92 -10.94
C SER A 104 8.88 -5.17 -12.28
N GLU A 105 9.91 -5.38 -13.08
CA GLU A 105 10.01 -4.83 -14.44
C GLU A 105 8.80 -5.26 -15.30
N SER A 106 8.57 -6.58 -15.38
CA SER A 106 7.47 -7.12 -16.18
C SER A 106 6.09 -6.70 -15.67
N ALA A 107 5.94 -6.47 -14.36
CA ALA A 107 4.69 -5.98 -13.77
C ALA A 107 4.39 -4.54 -14.21
N VAL A 108 5.40 -3.67 -14.19
CA VAL A 108 5.26 -2.27 -14.66
C VAL A 108 5.02 -2.22 -16.17
N HIS A 109 5.76 -3.00 -16.95
CA HIS A 109 5.58 -3.05 -18.40
C HIS A 109 4.20 -3.63 -18.78
N TRP A 110 3.71 -4.66 -18.08
CA TRP A 110 2.36 -5.18 -18.29
C TRP A 110 1.28 -4.10 -18.06
N LEU A 111 1.37 -3.34 -16.96
CA LEU A 111 0.44 -2.23 -16.71
C LEU A 111 0.51 -1.15 -17.79
N ALA A 112 1.72 -0.84 -18.29
CA ALA A 112 1.90 0.19 -19.29
C ALA A 112 1.46 -0.27 -20.68
N ASP A 113 1.88 -1.46 -21.11
CA ASP A 113 1.77 -1.92 -22.50
C ASP A 113 0.48 -2.67 -22.77
N GLU A 114 0.07 -3.57 -21.85
CA GLU A 114 -1.12 -4.37 -22.04
C GLU A 114 -2.38 -3.69 -21.46
N ILE A 115 -2.25 -3.03 -20.30
CA ILE A 115 -3.38 -2.35 -19.66
C ILE A 115 -3.55 -0.91 -20.15
N GLY A 116 -2.44 -0.24 -20.52
CA GLY A 116 -2.46 1.12 -21.08
C GLY A 116 -2.41 2.22 -20.01
N VAL A 117 -1.75 1.96 -18.88
CA VAL A 117 -1.59 2.93 -17.79
C VAL A 117 -0.28 3.72 -17.97
N ASP A 118 -0.36 5.05 -17.89
CA ASP A 118 0.85 5.89 -17.84
C ASP A 118 1.59 5.68 -16.51
N LEU A 119 2.85 5.24 -16.61
CA LEU A 119 3.77 4.98 -15.51
C LEU A 119 5.16 5.60 -15.78
N SER A 120 5.18 6.69 -16.56
CA SER A 120 6.41 7.28 -17.12
C SER A 120 7.25 8.06 -16.12
N VAL A 121 6.66 8.53 -15.01
CA VAL A 121 7.37 9.30 -13.98
C VAL A 121 7.93 8.37 -12.92
N VAL A 122 9.24 8.47 -12.63
CA VAL A 122 9.93 7.69 -11.59
C VAL A 122 10.29 8.61 -10.42
N ALA A 123 9.89 8.22 -9.22
CA ALA A 123 10.09 9.01 -8.01
C ALA A 123 10.87 8.25 -6.93
N PRO A 124 11.68 8.96 -6.10
CA PRO A 124 12.25 8.41 -4.89
C PRO A 124 11.20 8.33 -3.78
N LEU A 125 11.23 7.27 -2.98
CA LEU A 125 10.48 7.15 -1.72
C LEU A 125 11.43 6.76 -0.58
N GLY A 126 10.96 6.89 0.66
CA GLY A 126 11.74 6.57 1.85
C GLY A 126 12.16 5.10 1.92
N GLY A 127 13.40 4.85 2.37
CA GLY A 127 13.96 3.51 2.49
C GLY A 127 14.52 2.90 1.21
N HIS A 128 14.32 3.53 0.05
CA HIS A 128 14.86 3.10 -1.22
C HIS A 128 16.27 3.68 -1.46
N SER A 129 17.19 2.85 -1.95
CA SER A 129 18.54 3.29 -2.37
C SER A 129 18.51 3.95 -3.76
N ILE A 130 17.56 3.56 -4.61
CA ILE A 130 17.44 3.98 -6.01
C ILE A 130 15.97 4.37 -6.28
N PRO A 131 15.69 5.47 -7.01
CA PRO A 131 14.34 5.82 -7.45
C PRO A 131 13.75 4.70 -8.31
N ARG A 132 12.59 4.15 -7.91
CA ARG A 132 11.94 3.04 -8.61
C ARG A 132 10.42 3.06 -8.55
N THR A 133 9.81 4.09 -8.01
CA THR A 133 8.36 4.15 -7.87
C THR A 133 7.76 4.90 -9.04
N HIS A 134 6.95 4.19 -9.84
CA HIS A 134 6.38 4.66 -11.10
C HIS A 134 4.98 5.21 -10.89
N ARG A 135 4.67 6.32 -11.56
CA ARG A 135 3.34 6.94 -11.62
C ARG A 135 3.12 7.66 -12.95
N GLY A 136 1.91 8.04 -13.25
CA GLY A 136 1.61 8.87 -14.42
C GLY A 136 2.06 10.32 -14.23
N ALA A 137 2.32 11.00 -15.35
CA ALA A 137 2.62 12.42 -15.39
C ALA A 137 1.37 13.30 -15.15
N GLY A 138 0.16 12.74 -15.29
CA GLY A 138 -1.09 13.45 -15.11
C GLY A 138 -1.50 13.63 -13.65
N GLN A 139 -2.67 14.25 -13.45
CA GLN A 139 -3.22 14.55 -12.11
C GLN A 139 -3.95 13.34 -11.47
N THR A 140 -4.26 12.30 -12.23
CA THR A 140 -4.97 11.12 -11.70
C THR A 140 -4.03 10.33 -10.79
N PRO A 141 -4.42 10.06 -9.52
CA PRO A 141 -3.61 9.23 -8.64
C PRO A 141 -3.33 7.85 -9.25
N PRO A 142 -2.12 7.30 -9.09
CA PRO A 142 -1.70 6.07 -9.76
C PRO A 142 -2.61 4.88 -9.45
N GLY A 143 -3.08 4.74 -8.22
CA GLY A 143 -4.04 3.69 -7.86
C GLY A 143 -5.35 3.81 -8.62
N ALA A 144 -5.90 5.01 -8.73
CA ALA A 144 -7.12 5.27 -9.50
C ALA A 144 -6.91 5.00 -10.99
N ALA A 145 -5.81 5.46 -11.57
CA ALA A 145 -5.48 5.21 -12.98
C ALA A 145 -5.39 3.71 -13.28
N ILE A 146 -4.65 2.95 -12.46
CA ILE A 146 -4.50 1.50 -12.64
C ILE A 146 -5.84 0.78 -12.52
N ILE A 147 -6.58 1.03 -11.43
CA ILE A 147 -7.84 0.32 -11.13
C ILE A 147 -8.90 0.61 -12.18
N THR A 148 -9.12 1.87 -12.54
CA THR A 148 -10.18 2.23 -13.50
C THR A 148 -9.89 1.71 -14.90
N THR A 149 -8.64 1.75 -15.35
CA THR A 149 -8.22 1.23 -16.66
C THR A 149 -8.37 -0.29 -16.70
N LEU A 150 -7.94 -0.98 -15.65
CA LEU A 150 -8.02 -2.44 -15.59
C LEU A 150 -9.47 -2.94 -15.49
N LEU A 151 -10.32 -2.28 -14.70
CA LEU A 151 -11.76 -2.58 -14.64
C LEU A 151 -12.45 -2.40 -15.99
N LYS A 152 -12.12 -1.30 -16.70
CA LYS A 152 -12.66 -1.07 -18.04
C LYS A 152 -12.26 -2.21 -18.98
N LYS A 153 -10.98 -2.58 -19.02
CA LYS A 153 -10.48 -3.65 -19.87
C LYS A 153 -11.11 -5.00 -19.56
N LEU A 154 -11.26 -5.35 -18.28
CA LEU A 154 -11.93 -6.58 -17.87
C LEU A 154 -13.39 -6.60 -18.27
N GLY A 155 -14.09 -5.47 -18.16
CA GLY A 155 -15.51 -5.37 -18.55
C GLY A 155 -15.78 -5.54 -20.06
N GLU A 156 -14.75 -5.49 -20.90
CA GLU A 156 -14.84 -5.76 -22.35
C GLU A 156 -14.82 -7.27 -22.68
N ASP A 157 -14.42 -8.13 -21.71
CA ASP A 157 -14.33 -9.59 -21.93
C ASP A 157 -15.63 -10.29 -21.53
N GLN A 158 -16.25 -11.00 -22.48
CA GLN A 158 -17.50 -11.74 -22.26
C GLN A 158 -17.39 -12.92 -21.26
N ASN A 159 -16.18 -13.37 -20.96
CA ASN A 159 -15.91 -14.40 -19.96
C ASN A 159 -15.70 -13.83 -18.56
N PHE A 160 -15.74 -12.50 -18.39
CA PHE A 160 -15.63 -11.81 -17.13
C PHE A 160 -17.00 -11.45 -16.56
N GLN A 161 -17.24 -11.84 -15.31
CA GLN A 161 -18.39 -11.42 -14.53
C GLN A 161 -17.94 -10.74 -13.24
N LEU A 162 -18.49 -9.55 -12.96
CA LEU A 162 -18.30 -8.83 -11.70
C LEU A 162 -19.63 -8.75 -10.94
N SER A 163 -19.65 -9.24 -9.71
CA SER A 163 -20.76 -9.06 -8.77
C SER A 163 -20.30 -8.17 -7.62
N THR A 164 -20.84 -6.96 -7.53
CA THR A 164 -20.65 -6.04 -6.39
C THR A 164 -21.73 -6.27 -5.34
N SER A 165 -21.55 -5.73 -4.13
CA SER A 165 -22.43 -6.02 -2.97
C SER A 165 -22.58 -7.53 -2.71
N ALA A 166 -21.54 -8.31 -2.99
CA ALA A 166 -21.48 -9.77 -2.87
C ALA A 166 -20.41 -10.14 -1.83
N GLU A 167 -20.84 -10.41 -0.62
CA GLU A 167 -19.97 -10.77 0.49
C GLU A 167 -19.75 -12.27 0.58
N VAL A 168 -18.52 -12.72 0.38
CA VAL A 168 -18.17 -14.14 0.59
C VAL A 168 -18.16 -14.42 2.10
N VAL A 169 -18.94 -15.42 2.52
CA VAL A 169 -19.14 -15.75 3.94
C VAL A 169 -18.59 -17.13 4.31
N SER A 170 -18.29 -17.98 3.33
CA SER A 170 -17.57 -19.25 3.57
C SER A 170 -16.84 -19.72 2.30
N LEU A 171 -15.79 -20.50 2.52
CA LEU A 171 -15.14 -21.30 1.50
C LEU A 171 -15.71 -22.72 1.58
N ASP A 172 -16.13 -23.27 0.45
CA ASP A 172 -16.67 -24.63 0.38
C ASP A 172 -15.54 -25.65 0.24
N VAL A 173 -15.50 -26.63 1.13
CA VAL A 173 -14.42 -27.63 1.22
C VAL A 173 -14.96 -28.99 0.87
N ALA A 174 -14.25 -29.71 0.01
CA ALA A 174 -14.53 -31.11 -0.30
C ALA A 174 -14.06 -32.05 0.82
N ALA A 175 -14.45 -33.33 0.77
CA ALA A 175 -14.08 -34.31 1.77
C ALA A 175 -12.57 -34.57 1.88
N ASP A 176 -11.80 -34.29 0.82
CA ASP A 176 -10.33 -34.40 0.78
C ASP A 176 -9.61 -33.13 1.25
N GLY A 177 -10.36 -32.11 1.73
CA GLY A 177 -9.83 -30.84 2.19
C GLY A 177 -9.59 -29.80 1.09
N ALA A 178 -9.87 -30.09 -0.16
CA ALA A 178 -9.74 -29.13 -1.26
C ALA A 178 -10.84 -28.08 -1.23
N VAL A 179 -10.50 -26.82 -1.48
CA VAL A 179 -11.48 -25.75 -1.71
C VAL A 179 -12.04 -25.90 -3.11
N LYS A 180 -13.36 -25.98 -3.22
CA LYS A 180 -14.08 -26.21 -4.47
C LYS A 180 -15.06 -25.11 -4.85
N GLY A 181 -15.16 -24.07 -4.04
CA GLY A 181 -16.06 -22.95 -4.27
C GLY A 181 -16.21 -22.03 -3.08
N VAL A 182 -17.19 -21.15 -3.18
CA VAL A 182 -17.54 -20.19 -2.13
C VAL A 182 -19.05 -20.09 -1.96
N ARG A 183 -19.48 -19.73 -0.74
CA ARG A 183 -20.81 -19.19 -0.52
C ARG A 183 -20.71 -17.69 -0.31
N TYR A 184 -21.57 -16.93 -0.98
CA TYR A 184 -21.67 -15.49 -0.79
C TYR A 184 -23.10 -15.03 -0.54
N VAL A 185 -23.22 -13.84 0.05
CA VAL A 185 -24.50 -13.21 0.36
C VAL A 185 -24.56 -11.87 -0.38
N SER A 186 -25.68 -11.62 -1.03
CA SER A 186 -25.98 -10.28 -1.54
C SER A 186 -26.24 -9.33 -0.37
N VAL A 187 -25.43 -8.26 -0.27
CA VAL A 187 -25.54 -7.27 0.82
C VAL A 187 -26.86 -6.47 0.69
N SER A 188 -27.43 -6.39 -0.52
CA SER A 188 -28.64 -5.59 -0.79
C SER A 188 -29.93 -6.22 -0.30
N ASP A 189 -30.07 -7.55 -0.40
CA ASP A 189 -31.30 -8.29 -0.12
C ASP A 189 -31.12 -9.53 0.78
N GLY A 190 -29.89 -9.84 1.16
CA GLY A 190 -29.56 -10.98 2.00
C GLY A 190 -29.66 -12.35 1.30
N ALA A 191 -29.86 -12.40 -0.02
CA ALA A 191 -29.93 -13.64 -0.77
C ALA A 191 -28.59 -14.38 -0.74
N LYS A 192 -28.64 -15.71 -0.60
CA LYS A 192 -27.46 -16.59 -0.51
C LYS A 192 -27.24 -17.34 -1.79
N TYR A 193 -25.99 -17.42 -2.21
CA TYR A 193 -25.59 -18.09 -3.43
C TYR A 193 -24.38 -18.99 -3.17
N ASP A 194 -24.38 -20.17 -3.81
CA ASP A 194 -23.22 -21.05 -3.86
C ASP A 194 -22.59 -20.96 -5.27
N LEU A 195 -21.27 -20.87 -5.34
CA LEU A 195 -20.53 -20.80 -6.58
C LEU A 195 -19.38 -21.80 -6.54
N GLU A 196 -19.36 -22.75 -7.48
CA GLU A 196 -18.31 -23.75 -7.59
C GLU A 196 -17.20 -23.28 -8.53
N GLY A 197 -15.94 -23.54 -8.14
CA GLY A 197 -14.74 -23.23 -8.90
C GLY A 197 -13.50 -23.09 -8.01
N HIS A 198 -12.35 -22.97 -8.63
CA HIS A 198 -11.10 -22.65 -7.93
C HIS A 198 -11.10 -21.21 -7.45
N VAL A 199 -10.51 -20.94 -6.27
CA VAL A 199 -10.63 -19.65 -5.59
C VAL A 199 -9.29 -18.92 -5.54
N VAL A 200 -9.28 -17.68 -6.02
CA VAL A 200 -8.23 -16.68 -5.74
C VAL A 200 -8.76 -15.69 -4.69
N PHE A 201 -8.18 -15.72 -3.49
CA PHE A 201 -8.65 -14.95 -2.35
C PHE A 201 -7.82 -13.68 -2.16
N ALA A 202 -8.39 -12.51 -2.44
CA ALA A 202 -7.72 -11.22 -2.46
C ALA A 202 -8.52 -10.08 -1.79
N PRO A 203 -9.15 -10.29 -0.61
CA PRO A 203 -10.06 -9.31 0.03
C PRO A 203 -9.35 -8.15 0.72
N GLY A 204 -8.01 -8.14 0.78
CA GLY A 204 -7.19 -7.16 1.49
C GLY A 204 -6.88 -7.54 2.94
N GLY A 205 -6.19 -6.64 3.65
CA GLY A 205 -5.71 -6.83 5.01
C GLY A 205 -6.70 -6.45 6.11
N PHE A 206 -6.18 -6.33 7.34
CA PHE A 206 -6.98 -6.08 8.55
C PHE A 206 -6.69 -4.74 9.24
N ALA A 207 -5.97 -3.80 8.60
CA ALA A 207 -5.66 -2.50 9.20
C ALA A 207 -6.89 -1.63 9.51
N GLY A 208 -8.05 -1.93 8.92
CA GLY A 208 -9.33 -1.30 9.22
C GLY A 208 -10.19 -2.04 10.26
N ASP A 209 -9.77 -3.21 10.73
CA ASP A 209 -10.50 -4.04 11.71
C ASP A 209 -10.08 -3.69 13.15
N ALA A 210 -10.34 -2.43 13.52
CA ALA A 210 -9.88 -1.85 14.78
C ALA A 210 -10.34 -2.60 16.05
N ASN A 211 -11.49 -3.27 16.01
CA ASN A 211 -12.05 -4.01 17.13
C ASN A 211 -11.87 -5.53 17.04
N GLY A 212 -11.33 -6.03 15.93
CA GLY A 212 -11.09 -7.45 15.67
C GLY A 212 -9.60 -7.77 15.63
N LEU A 213 -9.10 -8.16 14.43
CA LEU A 213 -7.71 -8.63 14.28
C LEU A 213 -6.66 -7.57 14.64
N LEU A 214 -6.90 -6.29 14.34
CA LEU A 214 -5.96 -5.24 14.72
C LEU A 214 -5.83 -5.14 16.25
N ALA A 215 -6.96 -5.10 16.98
CA ALA A 215 -6.95 -5.08 18.45
C ALA A 215 -6.30 -6.33 19.04
N LYS A 216 -6.56 -7.50 18.46
CA LYS A 216 -6.00 -8.78 18.90
C LYS A 216 -4.47 -8.82 18.78
N HIS A 217 -3.93 -8.37 17.65
CA HIS A 217 -2.51 -8.53 17.34
C HIS A 217 -1.66 -7.28 17.65
N ARG A 218 -2.29 -6.09 17.69
CA ARG A 218 -1.62 -4.80 17.95
C ARG A 218 -2.44 -3.90 18.89
N PRO A 219 -2.67 -4.35 20.14
CA PRO A 219 -3.40 -3.54 21.13
C PRO A 219 -2.70 -2.20 21.43
N ASP A 220 -1.38 -2.10 21.20
CA ASP A 220 -0.61 -0.87 21.32
C ASP A 220 -1.02 0.23 20.33
N LEU A 221 -1.67 -0.13 19.22
CA LEU A 221 -2.19 0.80 18.21
C LEU A 221 -3.63 1.27 18.49
N ALA A 222 -4.21 0.91 19.64
CA ALA A 222 -5.54 1.36 20.02
C ALA A 222 -5.66 2.88 19.94
N GLY A 223 -6.75 3.37 19.33
CA GLY A 223 -7.03 4.79 19.15
C GLY A 223 -6.25 5.46 18.00
N ILE A 224 -5.26 4.83 17.38
CA ILE A 224 -4.62 5.39 16.18
C ILE A 224 -5.61 5.31 15.00
N PRO A 225 -5.89 6.45 14.33
CA PRO A 225 -6.81 6.46 13.19
C PRO A 225 -6.28 5.64 12.02
N SER A 226 -7.16 5.31 11.07
CA SER A 226 -6.81 4.50 9.91
C SER A 226 -7.10 5.22 8.59
N THR A 227 -6.35 4.90 7.54
CA THR A 227 -6.72 5.23 6.15
C THR A 227 -7.58 4.13 5.50
N ASN A 228 -7.85 3.05 6.24
CA ASN A 228 -8.71 1.96 5.81
C ASN A 228 -10.13 2.15 6.33
N GLU A 229 -11.11 1.70 5.56
CA GLU A 229 -12.49 1.67 6.03
C GLU A 229 -12.62 0.71 7.21
N ALA A 230 -13.39 1.13 8.22
CA ALA A 230 -13.69 0.29 9.37
C ALA A 230 -14.58 -0.89 8.93
N LYS A 231 -14.01 -2.09 8.93
CA LYS A 231 -14.71 -3.31 8.53
C LYS A 231 -14.03 -4.55 9.12
N PRO A 232 -14.79 -5.63 9.40
CA PRO A 232 -14.21 -6.90 9.80
C PRO A 232 -13.29 -7.46 8.71
N ALA A 233 -12.20 -8.08 9.13
CA ALA A 233 -11.25 -8.75 8.26
C ALA A 233 -11.77 -10.10 7.78
N SER A 234 -11.36 -10.53 6.59
CA SER A 234 -11.79 -11.81 5.98
C SER A 234 -10.88 -13.00 6.33
N HIS A 235 -9.87 -12.81 7.18
CA HIS A 235 -8.89 -13.85 7.53
C HIS A 235 -9.52 -15.10 8.18
N GLY A 236 -10.63 -14.93 8.91
CA GLY A 236 -11.36 -16.04 9.50
C GLY A 236 -11.86 -17.09 8.48
N LEU A 237 -12.05 -16.70 7.22
CA LEU A 237 -12.45 -17.63 6.17
C LEU A 237 -11.29 -18.55 5.76
N LEU A 238 -10.05 -18.05 5.81
CA LEU A 238 -8.86 -18.86 5.57
C LEU A 238 -8.51 -19.73 6.77
N ASP A 239 -8.69 -19.22 8.01
CA ASP A 239 -8.53 -19.99 9.23
C ASP A 239 -9.47 -21.22 9.26
N ALA A 240 -10.73 -21.04 8.82
CA ALA A 240 -11.72 -22.11 8.75
C ALA A 240 -11.32 -23.26 7.82
N VAL A 241 -10.45 -23.04 6.84
CA VAL A 241 -9.92 -24.08 5.94
C VAL A 241 -8.51 -24.52 6.33
N GLY A 242 -8.05 -24.13 7.52
CA GLY A 242 -6.77 -24.56 8.10
C GLY A 242 -5.53 -23.87 7.54
N ALA A 243 -5.67 -22.66 6.98
CA ALA A 243 -4.54 -21.87 6.54
C ALA A 243 -3.63 -21.48 7.73
N GLU A 244 -2.32 -21.49 7.50
CA GLU A 244 -1.35 -20.92 8.44
C GLU A 244 -1.21 -19.43 8.23
N PHE A 245 -0.87 -18.71 9.30
CA PHE A 245 -0.68 -17.25 9.27
C PHE A 245 0.71 -16.87 9.77
N VAL A 246 1.29 -15.84 9.16
CA VAL A 246 2.60 -15.30 9.53
C VAL A 246 2.52 -13.80 9.79
N ASP A 247 3.36 -13.30 10.68
CA ASP A 247 3.58 -11.87 10.93
C ASP A 247 2.32 -11.07 11.31
N MET A 248 1.31 -11.69 11.91
CA MET A 248 0.03 -11.04 12.20
C MET A 248 0.15 -9.79 13.09
N ASP A 249 1.20 -9.67 13.88
CA ASP A 249 1.54 -8.48 14.66
C ASP A 249 2.34 -7.44 13.87
N SER A 250 2.67 -7.70 12.60
CA SER A 250 3.38 -6.76 11.73
C SER A 250 2.40 -5.86 10.99
N VAL A 251 2.20 -4.66 11.53
CA VAL A 251 1.29 -3.64 11.01
C VAL A 251 2.06 -2.37 10.72
N GLN A 252 1.96 -1.87 9.49
CA GLN A 252 2.58 -0.61 9.10
C GLN A 252 1.75 0.57 9.53
N VAL A 253 2.36 1.43 10.34
CA VAL A 253 1.87 2.77 10.61
C VAL A 253 2.47 3.72 9.58
N HIS A 254 1.63 4.47 8.86
CA HIS A 254 2.08 5.54 7.99
C HIS A 254 2.25 6.82 8.82
N PRO A 255 3.38 7.54 8.69
CA PRO A 255 3.66 8.69 9.56
C PRO A 255 2.70 9.87 9.35
N THR A 256 2.09 9.98 8.16
CA THR A 256 1.35 11.18 7.76
C THR A 256 -0.03 10.85 7.21
N GLY A 257 -1.05 10.93 8.06
CA GLY A 257 -2.45 11.08 7.70
C GLY A 257 -2.89 12.51 8.01
N PHE A 258 -3.64 13.16 7.14
CA PHE A 258 -4.12 14.53 7.37
C PHE A 258 -5.11 14.59 8.53
N VAL A 259 -4.93 15.56 9.40
CA VAL A 259 -5.93 15.95 10.40
C VAL A 259 -6.85 16.97 9.74
N ASP A 260 -8.08 16.58 9.48
CA ASP A 260 -9.09 17.48 8.89
C ASP A 260 -9.43 18.57 9.90
N PRO A 261 -9.22 19.86 9.61
CA PRO A 261 -9.58 20.94 10.52
C PRO A 261 -11.08 20.97 10.88
N LYS A 262 -11.94 20.41 10.01
CA LYS A 262 -13.40 20.37 10.20
C LYS A 262 -13.84 19.20 11.09
N ASP A 263 -13.05 18.12 11.10
CA ASP A 263 -13.29 16.93 11.92
C ASP A 263 -11.97 16.31 12.40
N PRO A 264 -11.27 16.99 13.33
CA PRO A 264 -9.96 16.50 13.79
C PRO A 264 -10.03 15.16 14.51
N GLY A 265 -11.19 14.82 15.11
CA GLY A 265 -11.42 13.54 15.80
C GLY A 265 -11.79 12.36 14.90
N ALA A 266 -11.87 12.53 13.58
CA ALA A 266 -12.23 11.45 12.65
C ALA A 266 -11.30 10.23 12.79
N THR A 267 -11.87 9.04 12.91
CA THR A 267 -11.13 7.76 12.95
C THR A 267 -10.58 7.34 11.58
N TYR A 268 -11.20 7.82 10.50
CA TYR A 268 -10.69 7.71 9.13
C TYR A 268 -9.96 8.99 8.75
N LYS A 269 -8.72 8.86 8.27
CA LYS A 269 -7.94 10.02 7.80
C LYS A 269 -7.42 9.79 6.39
N PHE A 270 -7.42 10.86 5.60
CA PHE A 270 -6.81 10.85 4.28
C PHE A 270 -5.28 10.77 4.39
N LEU A 271 -4.69 9.92 3.57
CA LEU A 271 -3.25 9.78 3.49
C LEU A 271 -2.61 11.07 2.93
N ALA A 272 -1.67 11.65 3.64
CA ALA A 272 -0.69 12.59 3.07
C ALA A 272 0.37 11.76 2.35
N ALA A 273 0.37 11.80 1.02
CA ALA A 273 1.20 10.92 0.19
C ALA A 273 2.69 11.06 0.56
N GLU A 274 3.41 9.95 0.61
CA GLU A 274 4.84 9.92 0.95
C GLU A 274 5.69 10.78 0.01
N VAL A 275 5.25 10.92 -1.24
CA VAL A 275 5.90 11.78 -2.23
C VAL A 275 6.02 13.24 -1.78
N LEU A 276 5.12 13.75 -0.93
CA LEU A 276 5.23 15.10 -0.39
C LEU A 276 6.55 15.30 0.39
N ARG A 277 6.96 14.29 1.15
CA ARG A 277 8.25 14.26 1.84
C ARG A 277 9.40 13.98 0.88
N GLY A 278 9.18 13.09 -0.08
CA GLY A 278 10.15 12.74 -1.12
C GLY A 278 10.60 13.92 -1.96
N GLU A 279 9.66 14.79 -2.32
CA GLU A 279 9.92 15.97 -3.17
C GLU A 279 10.38 17.21 -2.38
N GLY A 280 10.64 17.08 -1.08
CA GLY A 280 11.26 18.14 -0.28
C GLY A 280 10.55 18.50 1.01
N GLY A 281 9.34 18.02 1.25
CA GLY A 281 8.57 18.34 2.45
C GLY A 281 9.30 17.98 3.74
N ILE A 282 9.10 18.80 4.79
CA ILE A 282 9.64 18.60 6.14
C ILE A 282 8.53 18.42 7.16
N LEU A 283 8.86 17.74 8.26
CA LEU A 283 7.98 17.52 9.40
C LEU A 283 8.46 18.35 10.61
N LEU A 284 7.53 19.10 11.18
CA LEU A 284 7.78 19.97 12.34
C LEU A 284 6.88 19.58 13.50
N THR A 285 7.42 19.57 14.72
CA THR A 285 6.62 19.43 15.95
C THR A 285 5.68 20.63 16.12
N GLY A 286 4.74 20.58 17.08
CA GLY A 286 3.92 21.72 17.45
C GLY A 286 4.73 22.95 17.88
N GLU A 287 5.98 22.74 18.33
CA GLU A 287 6.94 23.82 18.66
C GLU A 287 7.73 24.33 17.43
N GLY A 288 7.44 23.83 16.23
CA GLY A 288 8.12 24.27 14.99
C GLY A 288 9.52 23.67 14.79
N LYS A 289 9.88 22.54 15.41
CA LYS A 289 11.21 21.93 15.31
C LYS A 289 11.18 20.68 14.44
N ARG A 290 12.17 20.51 13.54
CA ARG A 290 12.44 19.22 12.91
C ARG A 290 12.94 18.22 13.97
N PHE A 291 12.66 16.95 13.78
CA PHE A 291 12.94 15.90 14.76
C PHE A 291 13.35 14.55 14.14
N VAL A 292 13.37 14.44 12.82
CA VAL A 292 13.66 13.19 12.11
C VAL A 292 14.15 13.48 10.69
N ASN A 293 14.87 12.52 10.09
CA ASN A 293 15.06 12.46 8.65
C ASN A 293 13.74 11.98 7.99
N GLU A 294 13.09 12.84 7.25
CA GLU A 294 11.79 12.57 6.63
C GLU A 294 11.86 11.50 5.53
N MET A 295 13.07 11.16 5.06
CA MET A 295 13.33 10.13 4.03
C MET A 295 13.67 8.75 4.60
N GLU A 296 13.65 8.60 5.92
CA GLU A 296 13.74 7.29 6.55
C GLU A 296 12.51 6.42 6.26
N THR A 297 12.58 5.14 6.62
CA THR A 297 11.44 4.22 6.47
C THR A 297 10.21 4.71 7.23
N ARG A 298 9.03 4.31 6.80
CA ARG A 298 7.76 4.67 7.47
C ARG A 298 7.79 4.29 8.95
N GLU A 299 8.39 3.16 9.28
CA GLU A 299 8.53 2.69 10.65
C GLU A 299 9.36 3.68 11.49
N VAL A 300 10.51 4.11 11.01
CA VAL A 300 11.41 5.04 11.71
C VAL A 300 10.72 6.37 11.94
N VAL A 301 10.11 6.95 10.90
CA VAL A 301 9.42 8.24 10.99
C VAL A 301 8.19 8.15 11.90
N SER A 302 7.37 7.11 11.77
CA SER A 302 6.19 6.91 12.63
C SER A 302 6.60 6.75 14.10
N LYS A 303 7.61 5.93 14.39
CA LYS A 303 8.13 5.76 15.77
C LYS A 303 8.68 7.07 16.33
N ALA A 304 9.34 7.91 15.51
CA ALA A 304 9.82 9.22 15.95
C ALA A 304 8.65 10.14 16.33
N ILE A 305 7.57 10.19 15.54
CA ILE A 305 6.36 10.95 15.87
C ILE A 305 5.70 10.41 17.15
N MET A 306 5.53 9.09 17.25
CA MET A 306 4.84 8.45 18.38
C MET A 306 5.59 8.57 19.72
N LYS A 307 6.87 8.99 19.71
CA LYS A 307 7.62 9.37 20.92
C LYS A 307 7.33 10.78 21.40
N LEU A 308 6.75 11.64 20.57
CA LEU A 308 6.31 12.97 20.98
C LEU A 308 5.08 12.86 21.89
N PRO A 309 4.75 13.89 22.67
CA PRO A 309 3.48 13.92 23.42
C PRO A 309 2.28 13.76 22.49
N SER A 310 1.43 12.78 22.79
CA SER A 310 0.16 12.60 22.06
C SER A 310 -0.89 13.58 22.57
N GLN A 311 -1.81 13.91 21.70
CA GLN A 311 -3.03 14.65 22.00
C GLN A 311 -4.23 13.75 21.68
N ASP A 312 -5.11 13.56 22.65
CA ASP A 312 -6.32 12.77 22.42
C ASP A 312 -7.44 13.69 21.92
N SER A 313 -8.09 13.28 20.85
CA SER A 313 -9.26 13.99 20.30
C SER A 313 -10.41 12.99 20.14
N GLY A 314 -11.35 13.01 21.09
CA GLY A 314 -12.45 12.05 21.13
C GLY A 314 -11.95 10.61 21.29
N SER A 315 -12.25 9.76 20.31
CA SER A 315 -11.82 8.35 20.29
C SER A 315 -10.46 8.13 19.60
N THR A 316 -9.82 9.20 19.14
CA THR A 316 -8.54 9.09 18.40
C THR A 316 -7.37 9.59 19.23
N ARG A 317 -6.25 8.85 19.13
CA ARG A 317 -4.94 9.25 19.63
C ARG A 317 -4.15 9.84 18.46
N GLN A 318 -3.69 11.07 18.59
CA GLN A 318 -2.98 11.78 17.52
C GLN A 318 -1.87 12.68 18.06
N TRP A 319 -1.02 13.18 17.18
CA TRP A 319 0.15 13.99 17.50
C TRP A 319 0.10 15.32 16.75
N ASP A 320 0.62 16.37 17.37
CA ASP A 320 0.71 17.70 16.76
C ASP A 320 1.97 17.80 15.89
N VAL A 321 1.84 17.40 14.64
CA VAL A 321 2.90 17.50 13.63
C VAL A 321 2.41 18.30 12.44
N THR A 322 3.24 19.19 11.93
CA THR A 322 2.99 19.99 10.73
C THR A 322 3.87 19.48 9.59
N LEU A 323 3.24 19.14 8.46
CA LEU A 323 3.93 18.97 7.17
C LEU A 323 4.02 20.33 6.50
N LEU A 324 5.23 20.73 6.10
CA LEU A 324 5.49 21.96 5.38
C LEU A 324 6.17 21.65 4.03
N LEU A 325 5.63 22.22 2.96
CA LEU A 325 6.18 22.19 1.61
C LEU A 325 6.59 23.59 1.20
N ASP A 326 7.79 23.74 0.70
CA ASP A 326 8.27 24.96 0.08
C ASP A 326 7.76 25.12 -1.36
N PRO A 327 7.99 26.25 -2.06
CA PRO A 327 7.51 26.44 -3.45
C PRO A 327 7.98 25.34 -4.40
N GLY A 328 9.19 24.81 -4.25
CA GLY A 328 9.72 23.77 -5.12
C GLY A 328 9.01 22.43 -4.91
N ALA A 329 8.84 22.02 -3.66
CA ALA A 329 8.10 20.83 -3.32
C ALA A 329 6.60 20.94 -3.70
N CYS A 330 6.01 22.14 -3.55
CA CYS A 330 4.63 22.41 -4.00
C CYS A 330 4.47 22.20 -5.51
N GLU A 331 5.40 22.69 -6.32
CA GLU A 331 5.37 22.53 -7.77
C GLU A 331 5.56 21.06 -8.16
N ALA A 332 6.56 20.39 -7.59
CA ALA A 332 6.83 18.97 -7.87
C ALA A 332 5.68 18.03 -7.49
N THR A 333 4.84 18.44 -6.53
CA THR A 333 3.69 17.67 -6.06
C THR A 333 2.33 18.26 -6.44
N ALA A 334 2.28 19.16 -7.42
CA ALA A 334 1.07 19.93 -7.77
C ALA A 334 -0.18 19.07 -7.99
N GLY A 335 -0.04 17.91 -8.61
CA GLY A 335 -1.14 16.97 -8.83
C GLY A 335 -1.80 16.46 -7.54
N HIS A 336 -1.00 16.19 -6.50
CA HIS A 336 -1.50 15.80 -5.18
C HIS A 336 -1.96 17.00 -4.36
N LEU A 337 -1.14 18.05 -4.38
CA LEU A 337 -1.35 19.26 -3.58
C LEU A 337 -2.68 19.93 -3.91
N GLY A 338 -3.05 20.01 -5.21
CA GLY A 338 -4.31 20.57 -5.63
C GLY A 338 -5.53 19.95 -4.95
N PHE A 339 -5.54 18.60 -4.83
CA PHE A 339 -6.58 17.87 -4.11
C PHE A 339 -6.58 18.18 -2.60
N TYR A 340 -5.42 18.26 -1.96
CA TYR A 340 -5.32 18.54 -0.52
C TYR A 340 -5.71 19.98 -0.17
N LEU A 341 -5.37 20.94 -1.01
CA LEU A 341 -5.83 22.33 -0.89
C LEU A 341 -7.35 22.45 -1.09
N PHE A 342 -7.89 21.80 -2.13
CA PHE A 342 -9.35 21.76 -2.37
C PHE A 342 -10.13 21.17 -1.20
N LYS A 343 -9.59 20.11 -0.55
CA LYS A 343 -10.19 19.50 0.65
C LYS A 343 -10.00 20.33 1.92
N GLY A 344 -9.09 21.30 1.93
CA GLY A 344 -8.75 22.08 3.11
C GLY A 344 -7.84 21.35 4.10
N PHE A 345 -7.15 20.28 3.66
CA PHE A 345 -6.16 19.57 4.46
C PHE A 345 -4.83 20.31 4.55
N MET A 346 -4.55 21.10 3.53
CA MET A 346 -3.41 22.02 3.47
C MET A 346 -3.88 23.42 3.15
N GLU A 347 -3.13 24.41 3.59
CA GLU A 347 -3.34 25.82 3.30
C GLU A 347 -2.05 26.49 2.84
N LYS A 348 -2.17 27.55 2.06
CA LYS A 348 -1.08 28.39 1.62
C LYS A 348 -0.85 29.52 2.60
N LYS A 349 0.41 29.74 3.00
CA LYS A 349 0.84 30.85 3.88
C LYS A 349 2.13 31.45 3.38
N LYS A 350 2.30 32.75 3.57
CA LYS A 350 3.63 33.37 3.40
C LYS A 350 4.52 32.96 4.58
N VAL A 351 5.80 32.81 4.32
CA VAL A 351 6.76 32.45 5.38
C VAL A 351 6.67 33.43 6.56
N LYS A 352 6.55 34.73 6.29
CA LYS A 352 6.42 35.75 7.36
C LYS A 352 5.18 35.60 8.26
N ASP A 353 4.14 34.92 7.79
CA ASP A 353 2.88 34.71 8.51
C ASP A 353 2.92 33.43 9.38
N LEU A 354 4.02 32.68 9.36
CA LEU A 354 4.27 31.53 10.21
C LEU A 354 4.72 31.96 11.62
N SER A 355 4.67 31.04 12.59
CA SER A 355 5.24 31.35 13.91
C SER A 355 6.75 31.57 13.83
N PRO A 356 7.34 32.39 14.71
CA PRO A 356 8.79 32.65 14.73
C PRO A 356 9.63 31.37 14.73
N GLN A 357 9.20 30.35 15.46
CA GLN A 357 9.89 29.06 15.57
C GLN A 357 9.86 28.28 14.24
N VAL A 358 8.75 28.34 13.50
CA VAL A 358 8.65 27.71 12.18
C VAL A 358 9.50 28.47 11.15
N ILE A 359 9.53 29.82 11.22
CA ILE A 359 10.39 30.63 10.37
C ILE A 359 11.86 30.26 10.60
N GLU A 360 12.30 30.14 11.85
CA GLU A 360 13.65 29.70 12.19
C GLU A 360 13.96 28.30 11.65
N ALA A 361 13.02 27.36 11.75
CA ALA A 361 13.19 26.02 11.21
C ALA A 361 13.31 26.02 9.67
N VAL A 362 12.52 26.85 8.97
CA VAL A 362 12.63 27.04 7.51
C VAL A 362 14.01 27.59 7.13
N ASP A 363 14.48 28.62 7.82
CA ASP A 363 15.80 29.22 7.58
C ASP A 363 16.94 28.22 7.81
N ARG A 364 16.87 27.48 8.92
CA ARG A 364 17.85 26.44 9.26
C ARG A 364 17.86 25.31 8.23
N TYR A 365 16.68 24.87 7.79
CA TYR A 365 16.62 23.82 6.78
C TYR A 365 17.09 24.31 5.41
N ALA A 366 16.76 25.53 5.02
CA ALA A 366 17.29 26.14 3.80
C ALA A 366 18.84 26.22 3.81
N ALA A 367 19.44 26.56 4.95
CA ALA A 367 20.90 26.53 5.13
C ALA A 367 21.46 25.09 5.01
N THR A 368 20.75 24.09 5.57
CA THR A 368 21.09 22.66 5.45
C THR A 368 21.10 22.22 3.98
N VAL A 369 20.08 22.60 3.21
CA VAL A 369 19.98 22.30 1.77
C VAL A 369 21.12 22.95 0.99
N ALA A 370 21.41 24.23 1.26
CA ALA A 370 22.52 24.96 0.63
C ALA A 370 23.89 24.31 0.93
N ALA A 371 24.05 23.74 2.12
CA ALA A 371 25.29 23.02 2.50
C ALA A 371 25.36 21.60 1.85
N GLY A 372 24.26 21.07 1.29
CA GLY A 372 24.20 19.73 0.72
C GLY A 372 24.34 18.60 1.74
N ALA A 373 24.23 18.91 3.04
CA ALA A 373 24.42 17.95 4.13
C ALA A 373 23.52 18.29 5.33
N ASP A 374 22.77 17.32 5.80
CA ASP A 374 21.92 17.40 7.02
C ASP A 374 22.69 16.81 8.21
N ALA A 375 23.40 17.66 8.93
CA ALA A 375 24.17 17.26 10.11
C ALA A 375 23.29 16.82 11.28
N ASP A 376 22.02 17.27 11.35
CA ASP A 376 21.12 16.98 12.46
C ASP A 376 20.50 15.58 12.35
N PHE A 377 20.04 15.20 11.13
CA PHE A 377 19.25 13.98 10.93
C PHE A 377 19.76 13.10 9.77
N GLY A 378 20.78 13.54 9.04
CA GLY A 378 21.41 12.75 7.97
C GLY A 378 20.59 12.62 6.68
N ARG A 379 19.64 13.53 6.42
CA ARG A 379 18.91 13.56 5.16
C ARG A 379 19.87 13.88 4.00
N ARG A 380 19.81 13.06 2.93
CA ARG A 380 20.70 13.19 1.76
C ARG A 380 19.97 13.67 0.52
N ASN A 381 18.66 13.42 0.42
CA ASN A 381 17.83 13.86 -0.69
C ASN A 381 16.88 14.95 -0.20
N PHE A 382 17.10 16.18 -0.68
CA PHE A 382 16.33 17.36 -0.33
C PHE A 382 15.17 17.64 -1.31
N GLY A 383 14.97 16.77 -2.30
CA GLY A 383 13.94 16.93 -3.31
C GLY A 383 14.10 18.20 -4.12
N HIS A 384 13.00 18.95 -4.25
CA HIS A 384 12.92 20.20 -5.02
C HIS A 384 12.93 21.47 -4.14
N TRP A 385 13.48 21.40 -2.93
CA TRP A 385 13.52 22.55 -2.02
C TRP A 385 14.26 23.75 -2.64
N ARG A 386 13.60 24.92 -2.65
CA ARG A 386 14.14 26.14 -3.28
C ARG A 386 14.29 27.35 -2.34
N LEU A 387 13.63 27.34 -1.17
CA LEU A 387 13.75 28.45 -0.25
C LEU A 387 15.21 28.66 0.18
N VAL A 388 15.61 29.91 0.25
CA VAL A 388 16.91 30.35 0.80
C VAL A 388 16.72 30.89 2.22
N SER A 389 17.78 30.93 3.02
CA SER A 389 17.73 31.41 4.40
C SER A 389 17.58 32.94 4.46
N GLY A 390 16.87 33.45 5.46
CA GLY A 390 16.80 34.87 5.78
C GLY A 390 15.66 35.64 5.10
N GLU A 391 15.76 36.97 5.07
CA GLU A 391 14.68 37.88 4.63
C GLU A 391 14.18 37.63 3.21
N ALA A 392 15.00 37.05 2.34
CA ALA A 392 14.65 36.79 0.96
C ALA A 392 13.47 35.79 0.79
N ASN A 393 13.21 34.96 1.78
CA ASN A 393 12.13 33.99 1.71
C ASN A 393 10.81 34.45 2.37
N ARG A 394 10.78 35.59 3.04
CA ARG A 394 9.64 36.02 3.88
C ARG A 394 8.33 36.21 3.09
N GLU A 395 8.43 36.64 1.85
CA GLU A 395 7.26 36.83 0.96
C GLU A 395 6.90 35.58 0.16
N GLU A 396 7.75 34.54 0.21
CA GLU A 396 7.50 33.28 -0.48
C GLU A 396 6.33 32.53 0.15
N GLU A 397 5.59 31.80 -0.69
CA GLU A 397 4.41 31.06 -0.29
C GLU A 397 4.75 29.58 -0.05
N VAL A 398 4.44 29.06 1.11
CA VAL A 398 4.57 27.66 1.50
C VAL A 398 3.21 27.02 1.69
N CYS A 399 3.12 25.70 1.61
CA CYS A 399 1.92 24.95 1.95
C CYS A 399 2.14 24.22 3.27
N VAL A 400 1.17 24.34 4.19
CA VAL A 400 1.24 23.68 5.50
C VAL A 400 -0.04 22.88 5.77
N GLY A 401 0.09 21.77 6.48
CA GLY A 401 -1.05 20.95 6.90
C GLY A 401 -0.71 20.13 8.14
N LYS A 402 -1.69 19.90 9.02
CA LYS A 402 -1.53 19.04 10.19
C LYS A 402 -1.62 17.58 9.78
N VAL A 403 -0.69 16.78 10.31
CA VAL A 403 -0.60 15.34 10.04
C VAL A 403 -0.38 14.55 11.34
N THR A 404 -0.79 13.29 11.33
CA THR A 404 -0.63 12.36 12.45
C THR A 404 -0.39 10.94 11.92
N PRO A 405 0.25 10.04 12.69
CA PRO A 405 0.34 8.64 12.33
C PRO A 405 -1.03 7.97 12.14
N ILE A 406 -1.11 7.08 11.17
CA ILE A 406 -2.32 6.30 10.85
C ILE A 406 -1.98 4.84 10.60
N THR A 407 -2.83 3.91 11.00
CA THR A 407 -2.73 2.52 10.55
C THR A 407 -3.00 2.46 9.05
N HIS A 408 -2.14 1.77 8.32
CA HIS A 408 -2.14 1.87 6.87
C HIS A 408 -2.19 0.53 6.15
N PHE A 409 -1.37 -0.44 6.57
CA PHE A 409 -1.18 -1.70 5.86
C PHE A 409 -0.81 -2.81 6.85
N THR A 410 -1.25 -4.04 6.57
CA THR A 410 -0.84 -5.21 7.34
C THR A 410 0.16 -6.02 6.53
N MET A 411 1.38 -6.27 7.09
CA MET A 411 2.36 -7.14 6.47
C MET A 411 2.13 -8.61 6.81
N GLY A 412 1.37 -8.86 7.88
CA GLY A 412 0.93 -10.19 8.27
C GLY A 412 -0.31 -10.65 7.52
N GLY A 413 -0.42 -11.94 7.34
CA GLY A 413 -1.53 -12.57 6.63
C GLY A 413 -1.31 -14.07 6.44
N ALA A 414 -2.09 -14.67 5.53
CA ALA A 414 -1.97 -16.09 5.22
C ALA A 414 -0.58 -16.44 4.66
N ALA A 415 -0.01 -17.52 5.15
CA ALA A 415 1.19 -18.10 4.59
C ALA A 415 0.93 -18.59 3.17
N PHE A 416 1.83 -18.29 2.25
CA PHE A 416 1.70 -18.68 0.85
C PHE A 416 3.08 -18.93 0.21
N ASN A 417 3.10 -19.54 -0.95
CA ASN A 417 4.33 -19.82 -1.68
C ASN A 417 4.48 -18.96 -2.95
N GLU A 418 5.60 -19.16 -3.69
CA GLU A 418 5.92 -18.44 -4.92
C GLU A 418 4.94 -18.70 -6.09
N LYS A 419 4.06 -19.69 -5.94
CA LYS A 419 2.92 -19.99 -6.85
C LYS A 419 1.62 -19.38 -6.36
N ALA A 420 1.68 -18.51 -5.36
CA ALA A 420 0.54 -17.89 -4.70
C ALA A 420 -0.46 -18.88 -4.06
N GLN A 421 -0.09 -20.15 -3.85
CA GLN A 421 -0.92 -21.13 -3.16
C GLN A 421 -0.95 -20.84 -1.66
N VAL A 422 -2.13 -20.82 -1.06
CA VAL A 422 -2.30 -20.74 0.40
C VAL A 422 -1.73 -21.98 1.05
N LEU A 423 -0.95 -21.81 2.12
CA LEU A 423 -0.33 -22.90 2.86
C LEU A 423 -1.14 -23.20 4.12
N GLY A 424 -1.52 -24.44 4.28
CA GLY A 424 -2.14 -24.99 5.48
C GLY A 424 -1.12 -25.59 6.43
N ARG A 425 -1.61 -26.42 7.37
CA ARG A 425 -0.77 -27.08 8.40
C ARG A 425 0.43 -27.77 7.79
N GLY A 426 1.60 -27.52 8.39
CA GLY A 426 2.87 -28.05 7.92
C GLY A 426 3.35 -27.42 6.61
N LEU A 427 2.83 -26.26 6.25
CA LEU A 427 3.15 -25.51 5.03
C LEU A 427 2.82 -26.29 3.73
N VAL A 428 1.82 -27.16 3.78
CA VAL A 428 1.32 -27.89 2.61
C VAL A 428 0.30 -27.02 1.88
N PRO A 429 0.35 -26.89 0.54
CA PRO A 429 -0.62 -26.13 -0.21
C PRO A 429 -2.06 -26.62 -0.02
N VAL A 430 -2.99 -25.73 0.27
CA VAL A 430 -4.43 -25.99 0.27
C VAL A 430 -4.89 -26.09 -1.18
N LYS A 431 -5.35 -27.26 -1.61
CA LYS A 431 -5.79 -27.48 -2.99
C LYS A 431 -6.96 -26.57 -3.35
N GLY A 432 -6.96 -26.04 -4.58
CA GLY A 432 -8.02 -25.20 -5.10
C GLY A 432 -8.06 -23.77 -4.53
N LEU A 433 -7.05 -23.36 -3.75
CA LEU A 433 -7.00 -22.06 -3.09
C LEU A 433 -5.67 -21.33 -3.31
N TRP A 434 -5.74 -20.14 -3.88
CA TRP A 434 -4.64 -19.18 -4.01
C TRP A 434 -5.00 -17.90 -3.26
N ALA A 435 -3.99 -17.11 -2.90
CA ALA A 435 -4.18 -15.78 -2.30
C ALA A 435 -3.14 -14.79 -2.83
N ALA A 436 -3.53 -13.51 -2.90
CA ALA A 436 -2.64 -12.45 -3.35
C ALA A 436 -2.98 -11.09 -2.73
N GLY A 437 -1.96 -10.23 -2.59
CA GLY A 437 -2.07 -8.91 -2.00
C GLY A 437 -2.09 -8.95 -0.48
N GLU A 438 -2.60 -7.92 0.16
CA GLU A 438 -2.48 -7.65 1.60
C GLU A 438 -3.07 -8.73 2.54
N ILE A 439 -3.86 -9.68 2.00
CA ILE A 439 -4.32 -10.86 2.75
C ILE A 439 -3.19 -11.84 3.04
N THR A 440 -2.08 -11.79 2.30
CA THR A 440 -0.93 -12.68 2.44
C THR A 440 0.15 -12.09 3.33
N GLY A 441 0.94 -12.94 3.99
CA GLY A 441 2.05 -12.56 4.84
C GLY A 441 3.37 -13.19 4.40
N GLY A 442 4.49 -12.68 4.94
CA GLY A 442 5.81 -13.28 4.73
C GLY A 442 6.72 -12.56 3.74
N ILE A 443 6.26 -11.53 3.04
CA ILE A 443 7.10 -10.74 2.11
C ILE A 443 7.84 -9.61 2.84
N HIS A 444 7.09 -8.78 3.58
CA HIS A 444 7.54 -7.44 3.99
C HIS A 444 8.15 -7.38 5.40
N GLY A 445 8.00 -8.42 6.20
CA GLY A 445 8.57 -8.47 7.56
C GLY A 445 8.12 -7.30 8.44
N ASP A 446 9.08 -6.56 9.00
CA ASP A 446 8.82 -5.46 9.93
C ASP A 446 8.30 -4.19 9.25
N ASN A 447 8.68 -3.93 8.00
CA ASN A 447 8.33 -2.72 7.28
C ASN A 447 8.25 -2.94 5.77
N ARG A 448 7.15 -2.50 5.15
CA ARG A 448 6.95 -2.53 3.71
C ARG A 448 7.45 -1.23 3.07
N LEU A 449 8.29 -1.33 2.05
CA LEU A 449 8.71 -0.20 1.22
C LEU A 449 7.51 0.46 0.52
N GLY A 450 7.51 1.79 0.43
CA GLY A 450 6.54 2.54 -0.37
C GLY A 450 6.50 2.01 -1.82
N GLY A 451 5.31 1.93 -2.44
CA GLY A 451 5.14 1.40 -3.79
C GLY A 451 5.12 -0.14 -3.93
N SER A 452 5.57 -0.90 -2.92
CA SER A 452 5.61 -2.38 -3.00
C SER A 452 4.24 -3.03 -2.83
N SER A 453 3.25 -2.39 -2.19
CA SER A 453 1.92 -2.97 -2.04
C SER A 453 1.17 -3.12 -3.37
N LEU A 454 1.26 -2.14 -4.27
CA LEU A 454 0.71 -2.28 -5.61
C LEU A 454 1.49 -3.33 -6.41
N LEU A 455 2.81 -3.39 -6.24
CA LEU A 455 3.64 -4.38 -6.93
C LEU A 455 3.30 -5.82 -6.52
N GLU A 456 3.17 -6.10 -5.23
CA GLU A 456 2.80 -7.45 -4.77
C GLU A 456 1.42 -7.87 -5.29
N CYS A 457 0.47 -6.92 -5.33
CA CYS A 457 -0.85 -7.15 -5.91
C CYS A 457 -0.76 -7.57 -7.38
N VAL A 458 0.08 -6.90 -8.18
CA VAL A 458 0.26 -7.26 -9.59
C VAL A 458 1.01 -8.57 -9.73
N VAL A 459 2.15 -8.73 -9.05
CA VAL A 459 3.01 -9.91 -9.21
C VAL A 459 2.27 -11.18 -8.78
N PHE A 460 1.80 -11.21 -7.53
CA PHE A 460 1.17 -12.43 -7.00
C PHE A 460 -0.28 -12.59 -7.46
N GLY A 461 -0.99 -11.50 -7.78
CA GLY A 461 -2.30 -11.59 -8.43
C GLY A 461 -2.21 -12.30 -9.78
N ARG A 462 -1.26 -11.88 -10.62
CA ARG A 462 -1.04 -12.52 -11.93
C ARG A 462 -0.63 -13.99 -11.79
N ILE A 463 0.27 -14.31 -10.85
CA ILE A 463 0.65 -15.70 -10.56
C ILE A 463 -0.59 -16.52 -10.15
N ALA A 464 -1.36 -16.02 -9.17
CA ALA A 464 -2.55 -16.70 -8.66
C ALA A 464 -3.59 -16.97 -9.78
N GLY A 465 -3.86 -15.96 -10.61
CA GLY A 465 -4.80 -16.09 -11.73
C GLY A 465 -4.37 -17.13 -12.76
N ALA A 466 -3.08 -17.11 -13.14
CA ALA A 466 -2.52 -18.07 -14.09
C ALA A 466 -2.54 -19.51 -13.54
N GLU A 467 -2.15 -19.72 -12.28
CA GLU A 467 -2.14 -21.04 -11.64
C GLU A 467 -3.56 -21.58 -11.42
N ALA A 468 -4.51 -20.71 -11.02
CA ALA A 468 -5.91 -21.10 -10.88
C ALA A 468 -6.53 -21.52 -12.23
N ALA A 469 -6.28 -20.74 -13.29
CA ALA A 469 -6.76 -21.10 -14.64
C ALA A 469 -6.15 -22.39 -15.15
N LYS A 470 -4.86 -22.62 -14.89
CA LYS A 470 -4.19 -23.89 -15.22
C LYS A 470 -4.82 -25.08 -14.50
N ALA A 471 -5.22 -24.92 -13.24
CA ALA A 471 -5.91 -25.97 -12.48
C ALA A 471 -7.29 -26.28 -13.07
N VAL A 472 -8.06 -25.25 -13.47
CA VAL A 472 -9.35 -25.45 -14.19
C VAL A 472 -9.18 -26.23 -15.48
N ALA A 473 -8.11 -26.00 -16.24
CA ALA A 473 -7.85 -26.69 -17.51
C ALA A 473 -7.44 -28.17 -17.33
N GLN A 474 -7.08 -28.59 -16.11
CA GLN A 474 -6.67 -29.96 -15.78
C GLN A 474 -7.83 -30.83 -15.24
N GLU A 475 -9.00 -30.23 -14.94
CA GLU A 475 -10.25 -30.90 -14.57
C GLU A 475 -11.09 -31.28 -15.80
#